data_297ad0c62e37495665d98e8be892231d
#
_entry.id   297ad0c62e37495665d98e8be892231d
#
_cell.length_a   1.000
_cell.length_b   1.000
_cell.length_c   1.000
_cell.angle_alpha   90.00
_cell.angle_beta   90.00
_cell.angle_gamma   90.00
#
_symmetry.space_group_name_H-M   'P 1'
#
loop_
_entity.id
_entity.type
_entity.pdbx_description
1 polymer ?
#
loop_
_entity_poly.entity_id
_entity_poly.type
_entity_poly.pdbx_seq_one_letter_code
_entity_poly.pdbx_strand_id
1 'polypeptide(L)'
;MYDALAQAEHDSDAVSIVVSSSKQLLDNLYSCTNAHDSGVELIKNQQIQFVLSEDKGQAIKLINDYSPEHLLVTDTKIDIQLFTNYGSLFIGENSAVAFGDYCAGPNHTLPTNGAGKFSGGLSVHQFYKVLSTQKINDNGRNILAKTSAILAQAEGLIYHQKSATVRQ
;
A
#
# COMPACT_ATOMS: atom_id res chain seq x y z
N MET A 1 18.64 1.98 -11.77
CA MET A 1 18.33 1.77 -13.21
C MET A 1 17.82 0.34 -13.47
N TYR A 2 18.58 -0.70 -13.18
CA TYR A 2 18.14 -2.08 -13.48
C TYR A 2 16.84 -2.50 -12.77
N ASP A 3 16.57 -2.04 -11.55
CA ASP A 3 15.29 -2.30 -10.89
C ASP A 3 14.11 -1.67 -11.66
N ALA A 4 14.31 -0.47 -12.23
CA ALA A 4 13.29 0.18 -13.04
C ALA A 4 13.02 -0.57 -14.36
N LEU A 5 14.07 -1.07 -15.00
CA LEU A 5 13.94 -1.90 -16.20
C LEU A 5 13.28 -3.24 -15.88
N ALA A 6 13.70 -3.90 -14.80
CA ALA A 6 13.14 -5.18 -14.35
C ALA A 6 11.65 -5.08 -14.04
N GLN A 7 11.21 -3.99 -13.38
CA GLN A 7 9.78 -3.78 -13.12
C GLN A 7 8.99 -3.55 -14.41
N ALA A 8 9.54 -2.79 -15.35
CA ALA A 8 8.85 -2.45 -16.60
C ALA A 8 8.82 -3.61 -17.62
N GLU A 9 9.69 -4.63 -17.50
CA GLU A 9 9.71 -5.78 -18.41
C GLU A 9 8.65 -6.84 -18.11
N HIS A 10 7.99 -6.79 -16.92
CA HIS A 10 7.02 -7.79 -16.50
C HIS A 10 5.76 -7.83 -17.39
N ASP A 11 5.21 -6.66 -17.72
CA ASP A 11 3.95 -6.54 -18.45
C ASP A 11 3.88 -5.18 -19.17
N SER A 12 3.06 -5.08 -20.21
CA SER A 12 2.79 -3.82 -20.90
C SER A 12 2.12 -2.76 -20.02
N ASP A 13 1.41 -3.18 -18.98
CA ASP A 13 0.74 -2.31 -18.00
C ASP A 13 1.61 -1.98 -16.79
N ALA A 14 2.80 -2.62 -16.66
CA ALA A 14 3.73 -2.34 -15.60
C ALA A 14 4.39 -0.97 -15.79
N VAL A 15 4.35 -0.14 -14.75
CA VAL A 15 4.96 1.20 -14.75
C VAL A 15 5.98 1.32 -13.64
N SER A 16 7.17 1.79 -13.99
CA SER A 16 8.24 2.15 -13.07
C SER A 16 8.40 3.66 -13.02
N ILE A 17 8.38 4.24 -11.83
CA ILE A 17 8.51 5.69 -11.63
C ILE A 17 9.74 5.99 -10.79
N VAL A 18 10.68 6.73 -11.35
CA VAL A 18 11.89 7.20 -10.67
C VAL A 18 11.65 8.62 -10.18
N VAL A 19 11.62 8.81 -8.88
CA VAL A 19 11.36 10.13 -8.25
C VAL A 19 12.64 10.65 -7.59
N SER A 20 13.01 11.87 -7.85
CA SER A 20 14.16 12.53 -7.20
C SER A 20 13.99 14.04 -7.19
N SER A 21 14.54 14.71 -6.18
CA SER A 21 14.73 16.17 -6.17
C SER A 21 16.03 16.63 -6.87
N SER A 22 16.85 15.69 -7.33
CA SER A 22 18.07 15.97 -8.10
C SER A 22 17.84 15.79 -9.59
N LYS A 23 17.70 16.90 -10.31
CA LYS A 23 17.60 16.87 -11.78
C LYS A 23 18.78 16.15 -12.42
N GLN A 24 20.00 16.40 -11.93
CA GLN A 24 21.21 15.76 -12.45
C GLN A 24 21.15 14.24 -12.33
N LEU A 25 20.65 13.72 -11.19
CA LEU A 25 20.48 12.27 -11.00
C LEU A 25 19.47 11.70 -12.00
N LEU A 26 18.34 12.37 -12.19
CA LEU A 26 17.32 11.94 -13.15
C LEU A 26 17.85 11.96 -14.59
N ASP A 27 18.57 13.02 -14.98
CA ASP A 27 19.17 13.12 -16.33
C ASP A 27 20.20 12.00 -16.57
N ASN A 28 21.00 11.66 -15.56
CA ASN A 28 21.96 10.56 -15.64
C ASN A 28 21.24 9.21 -15.76
N LEU A 29 20.23 8.96 -14.94
CA LEU A 29 19.45 7.71 -14.98
C LEU A 29 18.69 7.58 -16.31
N TYR A 30 18.08 8.65 -16.79
CA TYR A 30 17.45 8.69 -18.11
C TYR A 30 18.44 8.31 -19.20
N SER A 31 19.64 8.93 -19.21
CA SER A 31 20.67 8.66 -20.21
C SER A 31 21.16 7.22 -20.16
N CYS A 32 21.38 6.68 -18.96
CA CYS A 32 21.74 5.27 -18.79
C CYS A 32 20.63 4.32 -19.26
N THR A 33 19.37 4.61 -18.94
CA THR A 33 18.23 3.79 -19.39
C THR A 33 18.08 3.85 -20.91
N ASN A 34 18.20 5.03 -21.49
CA ASN A 34 18.10 5.25 -22.93
C ASN A 34 19.27 4.65 -23.74
N ALA A 35 20.35 4.25 -23.08
CA ALA A 35 21.45 3.53 -23.71
C ALA A 35 21.19 2.03 -23.94
N HIS A 36 20.10 1.50 -23.38
CA HIS A 36 19.64 0.13 -23.59
C HIS A 36 18.50 0.11 -24.63
N ASP A 37 18.55 -0.82 -25.58
CA ASP A 37 17.53 -0.94 -26.63
C ASP A 37 16.11 -1.06 -26.07
N SER A 38 15.92 -1.93 -25.08
CA SER A 38 14.64 -2.06 -24.36
C SER A 38 14.26 -0.80 -23.60
N GLY A 39 15.23 -0.08 -23.03
CA GLY A 39 15.00 1.14 -22.28
C GLY A 39 14.40 2.26 -23.12
N VAL A 40 14.82 2.39 -24.37
CA VAL A 40 14.27 3.37 -25.32
C VAL A 40 12.76 3.14 -25.52
N GLU A 41 12.37 1.88 -25.77
CA GLU A 41 10.94 1.54 -25.96
C GLU A 41 10.13 1.74 -24.69
N LEU A 42 10.64 1.31 -23.54
CA LEU A 42 9.95 1.44 -22.24
C LEU A 42 9.72 2.91 -21.84
N ILE A 43 10.69 3.80 -22.12
CA ILE A 43 10.51 5.24 -21.92
C ILE A 43 9.48 5.80 -22.90
N LYS A 44 9.56 5.45 -24.17
CA LYS A 44 8.61 5.90 -25.21
C LYS A 44 7.18 5.49 -24.90
N ASN A 45 6.99 4.29 -24.38
CA ASN A 45 5.69 3.74 -24.01
C ASN A 45 5.21 4.20 -22.62
N GLN A 46 5.97 5.09 -21.96
CA GLN A 46 5.68 5.60 -20.61
C GLN A 46 5.69 4.52 -19.49
N GLN A 47 6.28 3.37 -19.76
CA GLN A 47 6.48 2.32 -18.77
C GLN A 47 7.61 2.64 -17.80
N ILE A 48 8.56 3.53 -18.18
CA ILE A 48 9.54 4.13 -17.26
C ILE A 48 9.38 5.64 -17.30
N GLN A 49 9.12 6.23 -16.12
CA GLN A 49 8.89 7.65 -15.96
C GLN A 49 9.91 8.25 -14.99
N PHE A 50 10.36 9.48 -15.26
CA PHE A 50 11.26 10.24 -14.40
C PHE A 50 10.56 11.49 -13.90
N VAL A 51 10.43 11.61 -12.59
CA VAL A 51 9.67 12.68 -11.93
C VAL A 51 10.58 13.51 -11.06
N LEU A 52 10.76 14.78 -11.41
CA LEU A 52 11.45 15.75 -10.59
C LEU A 52 10.51 16.30 -9.51
N SER A 53 10.83 16.08 -8.25
CA SER A 53 10.15 16.70 -7.12
C SER A 53 10.87 17.98 -6.68
N GLU A 54 10.13 18.92 -6.12
CA GLU A 54 10.70 20.17 -5.56
C GLU A 54 11.61 19.87 -4.38
N ASP A 55 11.19 18.93 -3.52
CA ASP A 55 11.91 18.49 -2.35
C ASP A 55 11.57 17.03 -1.98
N LYS A 56 12.16 16.54 -0.88
CA LYS A 56 11.90 15.19 -0.35
C LYS A 56 10.46 15.03 0.15
N GLY A 57 9.86 16.08 0.70
CA GLY A 57 8.48 16.03 1.21
C GLY A 57 7.47 15.83 0.08
N GLN A 58 7.65 16.55 -1.03
CA GLN A 58 6.83 16.37 -2.22
C GLN A 58 7.01 14.96 -2.82
N ALA A 59 8.25 14.44 -2.85
CA ALA A 59 8.52 13.07 -3.30
C ALA A 59 7.77 12.04 -2.44
N ILE A 60 7.86 12.15 -1.11
CA ILE A 60 7.19 11.23 -0.18
C ILE A 60 5.67 11.31 -0.35
N LYS A 61 5.12 12.53 -0.46
CA LYS A 61 3.68 12.71 -0.70
C LYS A 61 3.23 12.03 -1.98
N LEU A 62 3.94 12.26 -3.09
CA LEU A 62 3.63 11.64 -4.39
C LEU A 62 3.65 10.10 -4.28
N ILE A 63 4.67 9.54 -3.62
CA ILE A 63 4.81 8.09 -3.44
C ILE A 63 3.64 7.52 -2.62
N ASN A 64 3.28 8.17 -1.50
CA ASN A 64 2.15 7.73 -0.68
C ASN A 64 0.80 7.86 -1.42
N ASP A 65 0.61 8.92 -2.21
CA ASP A 65 -0.59 9.12 -3.00
C ASP A 65 -0.70 8.06 -4.13
N TYR A 66 0.43 7.72 -4.76
CA TYR A 66 0.51 6.68 -5.80
C TYR A 66 0.32 5.28 -5.21
N SER A 67 0.93 5.00 -4.06
CA SER A 67 0.90 3.70 -3.38
C SER A 67 1.44 2.55 -4.25
N PRO A 68 2.74 2.53 -4.51
CA PRO A 68 3.35 1.55 -5.40
C PRO A 68 3.29 0.13 -4.82
N GLU A 69 3.29 -0.84 -5.71
CA GLU A 69 3.47 -2.25 -5.38
C GLU A 69 4.84 -2.49 -4.75
N HIS A 70 5.89 -2.05 -5.43
CA HIS A 70 7.27 -2.09 -4.96
C HIS A 70 7.79 -0.66 -4.75
N LEU A 71 8.32 -0.37 -3.58
CA LEU A 71 8.95 0.91 -3.26
C LEU A 71 10.42 0.69 -2.92
N LEU A 72 11.34 1.15 -3.77
CA LEU A 72 12.77 1.16 -3.47
C LEU A 72 13.20 2.56 -3.04
N VAL A 73 13.73 2.68 -1.81
CA VAL A 73 14.26 3.92 -1.25
C VAL A 73 15.78 3.79 -1.10
N THR A 74 16.55 4.44 -1.98
CA THR A 74 18.02 4.39 -1.97
C THR A 74 18.65 5.39 -1.02
N ASP A 75 17.99 6.52 -0.73
CA ASP A 75 18.47 7.49 0.28
C ASP A 75 18.19 7.01 1.69
N THR A 76 19.14 6.33 2.30
CA THR A 76 19.04 5.78 3.67
C THR A 76 18.93 6.83 4.78
N LYS A 77 19.04 8.12 4.44
CA LYS A 77 18.85 9.23 5.40
C LYS A 77 17.39 9.68 5.54
N ILE A 78 16.52 9.20 4.67
CA ILE A 78 15.08 9.46 4.78
C ILE A 78 14.52 8.58 5.91
N ASP A 79 13.66 9.17 6.74
CA ASP A 79 12.88 8.41 7.70
C ASP A 79 11.85 7.55 6.94
N ILE A 80 12.06 6.24 6.96
CA ILE A 80 11.21 5.28 6.25
C ILE A 80 9.78 5.22 6.79
N GLN A 81 9.53 5.69 8.02
CA GLN A 81 8.19 5.75 8.61
C GLN A 81 7.29 6.80 7.95
N LEU A 82 7.86 7.69 7.14
CA LEU A 82 7.10 8.65 6.34
C LEU A 82 6.40 8.00 5.13
N PHE A 83 6.81 6.79 4.74
CA PHE A 83 6.14 6.02 3.70
C PHE A 83 5.08 5.12 4.35
N THR A 84 3.82 5.35 4.02
CA THR A 84 2.67 4.68 4.65
C THR A 84 1.90 3.77 3.71
N ASN A 85 2.06 3.96 2.41
CA ASN A 85 1.29 3.27 1.39
C ASN A 85 2.20 2.62 0.36
N TYR A 86 2.40 1.32 0.48
CA TYR A 86 3.19 0.50 -0.47
C TYR A 86 2.86 -0.98 -0.29
N GLY A 87 3.16 -1.80 -1.27
CA GLY A 87 3.06 -3.25 -1.15
C GLY A 87 4.27 -3.85 -0.43
N SER A 88 5.48 -3.54 -0.92
CA SER A 88 6.76 -3.94 -0.30
C SER A 88 7.76 -2.79 -0.37
N LEU A 89 8.50 -2.58 0.72
CA LEU A 89 9.53 -1.54 0.84
C LEU A 89 10.93 -2.16 0.86
N PHE A 90 11.77 -1.67 -0.03
CA PHE A 90 13.18 -2.03 -0.17
C PHE A 90 14.04 -0.83 0.22
N ILE A 91 15.06 -1.04 1.08
CA ILE A 91 15.84 0.05 1.66
C ILE A 91 17.30 -0.08 1.30
N GLY A 92 17.85 0.97 0.71
CA GLY A 92 19.25 1.06 0.35
C GLY A 92 19.61 0.35 -0.96
N GLU A 93 20.82 0.57 -1.42
CA GLU A 93 21.31 0.08 -2.72
C GLU A 93 21.50 -1.44 -2.78
N ASN A 94 21.62 -2.11 -1.62
CA ASN A 94 21.78 -3.56 -1.54
C ASN A 94 20.46 -4.33 -1.63
N SER A 95 19.33 -3.63 -1.64
CA SER A 95 17.98 -4.23 -1.57
C SER A 95 17.34 -4.21 -2.95
N ALA A 96 17.87 -5.01 -3.88
CA ALA A 96 17.27 -5.14 -5.20
C ALA A 96 15.81 -5.66 -5.09
N VAL A 97 14.91 -5.08 -5.87
CA VAL A 97 13.48 -5.46 -5.89
C VAL A 97 13.31 -6.94 -6.22
N ALA A 98 14.08 -7.46 -7.17
CA ALA A 98 14.09 -8.87 -7.54
C ALA A 98 14.37 -9.84 -6.37
N PHE A 99 15.08 -9.40 -5.32
CA PHE A 99 15.29 -10.26 -4.14
C PHE A 99 13.98 -10.52 -3.40
N GLY A 100 13.06 -9.55 -3.38
CA GLY A 100 11.73 -9.71 -2.80
C GLY A 100 10.88 -10.73 -3.54
N ASP A 101 11.00 -10.76 -4.86
CA ASP A 101 10.23 -11.67 -5.70
C ASP A 101 10.72 -13.12 -5.61
N TYR A 102 12.02 -13.35 -5.39
CA TYR A 102 12.61 -14.68 -5.51
C TYR A 102 13.09 -15.31 -4.19
N CYS A 103 13.73 -14.54 -3.29
CA CYS A 103 14.51 -15.19 -2.23
C CYS A 103 14.61 -14.44 -0.89
N ALA A 104 14.13 -13.21 -0.77
CA ALA A 104 14.24 -12.43 0.48
C ALA A 104 13.23 -12.84 1.57
N GLY A 105 12.23 -13.65 1.24
CA GLY A 105 11.29 -14.24 2.20
C GLY A 105 9.87 -13.65 2.19
N PRO A 106 9.61 -12.34 1.98
CA PRO A 106 8.27 -11.83 1.79
C PRO A 106 7.55 -12.49 0.61
N ASN A 107 6.22 -12.50 0.65
CA ASN A 107 5.44 -12.99 -0.47
C ASN A 107 5.47 -11.95 -1.62
N HIS A 108 5.68 -12.43 -2.85
CA HIS A 108 5.70 -11.58 -4.04
C HIS A 108 4.31 -11.16 -4.54
N THR A 109 3.23 -11.76 -4.04
CA THR A 109 1.86 -11.33 -4.35
C THR A 109 1.54 -10.07 -3.55
N LEU A 110 1.63 -8.94 -4.18
CA LEU A 110 1.54 -7.61 -3.59
C LEU A 110 0.29 -6.86 -4.09
N PRO A 111 -0.19 -5.85 -3.35
CA PRO A 111 -1.30 -5.02 -3.78
C PRO A 111 -0.91 -4.12 -4.95
N THR A 112 -1.68 -4.15 -6.03
CA THR A 112 -1.52 -3.32 -7.23
C THR A 112 -2.54 -2.19 -7.29
N ASN A 113 -2.42 -1.27 -8.26
CA ASN A 113 -3.39 -0.20 -8.53
C ASN A 113 -3.76 0.65 -7.31
N GLY A 114 -2.77 0.99 -6.48
CA GLY A 114 -2.97 1.80 -5.29
C GLY A 114 -3.63 1.07 -4.11
N ALA A 115 -3.82 -0.23 -4.19
CA ALA A 115 -4.40 -1.02 -3.10
C ALA A 115 -3.50 -1.10 -1.86
N GLY A 116 -2.22 -0.72 -1.96
CA GLY A 116 -1.31 -0.56 -0.83
C GLY A 116 -1.76 0.46 0.22
N LYS A 117 -2.78 1.29 -0.08
CA LYS A 117 -3.43 2.21 0.87
C LYS A 117 -4.24 1.50 1.95
N PHE A 118 -4.68 0.26 1.71
CA PHE A 118 -5.57 -0.47 2.62
C PHE A 118 -5.26 -1.97 2.71
N SER A 119 -4.30 -2.47 1.94
CA SER A 119 -3.91 -3.89 1.95
C SER A 119 -2.40 -4.02 1.82
N GLY A 120 -1.83 -5.00 2.48
CA GLY A 120 -0.43 -5.41 2.30
C GLY A 120 -0.32 -6.63 1.39
N GLY A 121 0.91 -7.15 1.25
CA GLY A 121 1.17 -8.39 0.52
C GLY A 121 0.45 -9.60 1.11
N LEU A 122 0.30 -10.64 0.30
CA LEU A 122 -0.32 -11.89 0.72
C LEU A 122 0.40 -12.47 1.94
N SER A 123 -0.36 -12.74 2.98
CA SER A 123 0.16 -13.27 4.25
C SER A 123 -0.81 -14.27 4.86
N VAL A 124 -0.39 -14.97 5.91
CA VAL A 124 -1.24 -15.91 6.64
C VAL A 124 -2.49 -15.26 7.22
N HIS A 125 -2.50 -13.93 7.43
CA HIS A 125 -3.64 -13.21 7.97
C HIS A 125 -4.87 -13.27 7.06
N GLN A 126 -4.72 -13.37 5.74
CA GLN A 126 -5.84 -13.52 4.81
C GLN A 126 -6.57 -14.87 4.96
N PHE A 127 -5.94 -15.85 5.61
CA PHE A 127 -6.52 -17.16 5.85
C PHE A 127 -7.13 -17.31 7.24
N TYR A 128 -7.05 -16.29 8.09
CA TYR A 128 -7.73 -16.28 9.37
C TYR A 128 -9.16 -15.74 9.23
N LYS A 129 -10.08 -16.46 9.87
CA LYS A 129 -11.47 -16.02 10.03
C LYS A 129 -11.68 -15.46 11.43
N VAL A 130 -12.01 -14.17 11.53
CA VAL A 130 -12.37 -13.54 12.79
C VAL A 130 -13.83 -13.86 13.11
N LEU A 131 -14.06 -14.51 14.24
CA LEU A 131 -15.39 -14.84 14.74
C LEU A 131 -15.67 -14.06 16.02
N SER A 132 -16.85 -13.47 16.12
CA SER A 132 -17.27 -12.78 17.32
C SER A 132 -18.27 -13.64 18.11
N THR A 133 -18.07 -13.74 19.42
CA THR A 133 -18.99 -14.41 20.34
C THR A 133 -19.36 -13.44 21.47
N GLN A 134 -20.67 -13.32 21.76
CA GLN A 134 -21.15 -12.49 22.83
C GLN A 134 -21.95 -13.34 23.83
N LYS A 135 -21.62 -13.21 25.13
CA LYS A 135 -22.39 -13.77 26.23
C LYS A 135 -22.62 -12.67 27.27
N ILE A 136 -23.84 -12.26 27.39
CA ILE A 136 -24.25 -11.16 28.29
C ILE A 136 -24.77 -11.74 29.61
N ASN A 137 -24.21 -11.28 30.74
CA ASN A 137 -24.74 -11.59 32.08
C ASN A 137 -25.89 -10.64 32.45
N ASP A 138 -26.58 -10.92 33.58
CA ASP A 138 -27.75 -10.15 34.01
C ASP A 138 -27.46 -8.66 34.19
N ASN A 139 -26.33 -8.31 34.77
CA ASN A 139 -25.95 -6.91 34.95
C ASN A 139 -25.72 -6.20 33.61
N GLY A 140 -24.96 -6.81 32.70
CA GLY A 140 -24.76 -6.30 31.34
C GLY A 140 -26.06 -6.19 30.57
N ARG A 141 -26.98 -7.18 30.69
CA ARG A 141 -28.29 -7.15 30.08
C ARG A 141 -29.07 -5.91 30.47
N ASN A 142 -29.15 -5.59 31.76
CA ASN A 142 -29.92 -4.45 32.27
C ASN A 142 -29.41 -3.10 31.74
N ILE A 143 -28.08 -2.99 31.56
CA ILE A 143 -27.45 -1.78 31.01
C ILE A 143 -27.70 -1.69 29.50
N LEU A 144 -27.36 -2.76 28.78
CA LEU A 144 -27.38 -2.79 27.31
C LEU A 144 -28.80 -2.72 26.75
N ALA A 145 -29.78 -3.32 27.42
CA ALA A 145 -31.16 -3.33 26.95
C ALA A 145 -31.74 -1.91 26.82
N LYS A 146 -31.48 -1.03 27.80
CA LYS A 146 -31.95 0.37 27.77
C LYS A 146 -31.31 1.13 26.62
N THR A 147 -29.99 1.05 26.49
CA THR A 147 -29.24 1.76 25.44
C THR A 147 -29.66 1.28 24.06
N SER A 148 -29.74 -0.06 23.87
CA SER A 148 -30.12 -0.64 22.59
C SER A 148 -31.56 -0.27 22.20
N ALA A 149 -32.48 -0.21 23.14
CA ALA A 149 -33.88 0.19 22.88
C ALA A 149 -33.97 1.65 22.41
N ILE A 150 -33.20 2.56 23.03
CA ILE A 150 -33.15 3.99 22.65
C ILE A 150 -32.59 4.16 21.25
N LEU A 151 -31.45 3.49 20.95
CA LEU A 151 -30.81 3.58 19.64
C LEU A 151 -31.73 2.99 18.57
N ALA A 152 -32.28 1.82 18.78
CA ALA A 152 -33.22 1.19 17.84
C ALA A 152 -34.46 2.04 17.58
N GLN A 153 -34.95 2.74 18.59
CA GLN A 153 -36.06 3.69 18.43
C GLN A 153 -35.66 4.88 17.55
N ALA A 154 -34.47 5.43 17.78
CA ALA A 154 -33.98 6.56 16.99
C ALA A 154 -33.76 6.19 15.50
N GLU A 155 -33.39 4.94 15.23
CA GLU A 155 -33.25 4.38 13.89
C GLU A 155 -34.59 3.92 13.26
N GLY A 156 -35.68 3.93 14.00
CA GLY A 156 -36.99 3.44 13.54
C GLY A 156 -37.10 1.92 13.46
N LEU A 157 -36.18 1.18 14.09
CA LEU A 157 -36.14 -0.29 14.07
C LEU A 157 -36.98 -0.92 15.17
N ILE A 158 -38.32 -0.99 14.99
CA ILE A 158 -39.32 -1.40 16.00
C ILE A 158 -39.03 -2.77 16.61
N TYR A 159 -38.62 -3.75 15.79
CA TYR A 159 -38.37 -5.10 16.30
C TYR A 159 -37.03 -5.23 17.02
N HIS A 160 -36.01 -4.45 16.66
CA HIS A 160 -34.78 -4.32 17.43
C HIS A 160 -35.06 -3.71 18.80
N GLN A 161 -35.86 -2.63 18.85
CA GLN A 161 -36.33 -2.02 20.10
C GLN A 161 -37.08 -3.04 21.00
N LYS A 162 -38.06 -3.75 20.44
CA LYS A 162 -38.80 -4.78 21.19
C LYS A 162 -37.89 -5.89 21.69
N SER A 163 -36.98 -6.38 20.84
CA SER A 163 -35.98 -7.38 21.22
C SER A 163 -35.10 -6.96 22.40
N ALA A 164 -34.71 -5.70 22.47
CA ALA A 164 -33.97 -5.15 23.61
C ALA A 164 -34.87 -5.02 24.84
N THR A 165 -36.09 -4.47 24.69
CA THR A 165 -37.01 -4.17 25.78
C THR A 165 -37.51 -5.42 26.52
N VAL A 166 -37.79 -6.53 25.84
CA VAL A 166 -38.23 -7.77 26.49
C VAL A 166 -37.16 -8.42 27.37
N ARG A 167 -35.95 -7.91 27.34
CA ARG A 167 -34.83 -8.38 28.14
C ARG A 167 -34.48 -7.45 29.32
N GLN A 168 -35.25 -6.39 29.53
CA GLN A 168 -35.07 -5.45 30.67
C GLN A 168 -35.45 -6.10 32.01
#